data_e4514104b0b280fb63175f9286aa4347
#
_entry.id   e4514104b0b280fb63175f9286aa4347
#
_cell.length_a   1.000
_cell.length_b   1.000
_cell.length_c   1.000
_cell.angle_alpha   90.00
_cell.angle_beta   90.00
_cell.angle_gamma   90.00
#
_symmetry.space_group_name_H-M   'P 1'
#
loop_
_entity.id
_entity.type
_entity.pdbx_description
1 polymer ?
#
loop_
_entity_poly.entity_id
_entity_poly.type
_entity_poly.pdbx_seq_one_letter_code
_entity_poly.pdbx_strand_id
1 'polypeptide(L)'
;MNREQAVRIQKYFLDADAALYHARIAIAGLGKEERLALDGLLREVVDTLHLDLLAQIYDQYPDLEPPPLDEEIPTISSSLTWDQVRLPPSVTEADFDGIIFSLLKPRWQKTAMVVILVAKRCQELALPIGDEEIVARLQVLSDSDRIEGIGDLRKWRHSEVRLKD
;
A
#
# COMPACT_ATOMS: atom_id res chain seq x y z
N MET A 1 37.48 4.55 6.50
CA MET A 1 37.10 4.26 5.09
C MET A 1 37.39 5.52 4.28
N ASN A 2 37.92 5.42 3.05
CA ASN A 2 38.06 6.59 2.20
C ASN A 2 36.78 6.77 1.33
N ARG A 3 36.62 7.97 0.70
CA ARG A 3 35.41 8.32 -0.05
C ARG A 3 35.14 7.36 -1.21
N GLU A 4 36.15 6.91 -1.92
CA GLU A 4 36.00 5.98 -3.06
C GLU A 4 35.46 4.61 -2.60
N GLN A 5 35.96 4.14 -1.46
CA GLN A 5 35.44 2.93 -0.82
C GLN A 5 33.97 3.12 -0.37
N ALA A 6 33.62 4.29 0.20
CA ALA A 6 32.27 4.61 0.63
C ALA A 6 31.28 4.59 -0.54
N VAL A 7 31.61 5.23 -1.66
CA VAL A 7 30.78 5.24 -2.88
C VAL A 7 30.56 3.81 -3.40
N ARG A 8 31.61 2.99 -3.42
CA ARG A 8 31.48 1.61 -3.90
C ARG A 8 30.62 0.75 -2.98
N ILE A 9 30.76 0.91 -1.66
CA ILE A 9 29.96 0.16 -0.67
C ILE A 9 28.50 0.62 -0.74
N GLN A 10 28.25 1.93 -0.77
CA GLN A 10 26.92 2.49 -0.94
C GLN A 10 26.21 1.90 -2.16
N LYS A 11 26.93 1.84 -3.30
CA LYS A 11 26.35 1.25 -4.52
C LYS A 11 25.86 -0.17 -4.29
N TYR A 12 26.65 -1.01 -3.62
CA TYR A 12 26.23 -2.39 -3.33
C TYR A 12 25.02 -2.44 -2.38
N PHE A 13 24.93 -1.53 -1.42
CA PHE A 13 23.78 -1.46 -0.53
C PHE A 13 22.52 -1.01 -1.26
N LEU A 14 22.62 -0.06 -2.19
CA LEU A 14 21.49 0.35 -3.02
C LEU A 14 21.06 -0.75 -4.00
N ASP A 15 22.00 -1.50 -4.56
CA ASP A 15 21.70 -2.67 -5.40
C ASP A 15 20.98 -3.77 -4.57
N ALA A 16 21.39 -3.97 -3.31
CA ALA A 16 20.74 -4.89 -2.39
C ALA A 16 19.32 -4.41 -2.03
N ASP A 17 19.11 -3.12 -1.76
CA ASP A 17 17.80 -2.53 -1.49
C ASP A 17 16.84 -2.76 -2.65
N ALA A 18 17.28 -2.54 -3.89
CA ALA A 18 16.49 -2.83 -5.08
C ALA A 18 16.11 -4.33 -5.17
N ALA A 19 17.03 -5.24 -4.82
CA ALA A 19 16.75 -6.68 -4.79
C ALA A 19 15.72 -7.03 -3.68
N LEU A 20 15.83 -6.42 -2.50
CA LEU A 20 14.88 -6.59 -1.39
C LEU A 20 13.49 -6.07 -1.76
N TYR A 21 13.41 -4.96 -2.51
CA TYR A 21 12.15 -4.46 -3.06
C TYR A 21 11.47 -5.49 -3.98
N HIS A 22 12.23 -6.14 -4.87
CA HIS A 22 11.68 -7.21 -5.72
C HIS A 22 11.25 -8.43 -4.91
N ALA A 23 12.00 -8.79 -3.87
CA ALA A 23 11.60 -9.86 -2.94
C ALA A 23 10.28 -9.52 -2.25
N ARG A 24 10.08 -8.27 -1.82
CA ARG A 24 8.82 -7.81 -1.24
C ARG A 24 7.62 -7.95 -2.19
N ILE A 25 7.83 -7.64 -3.47
CA ILE A 25 6.78 -7.84 -4.49
C ILE A 25 6.44 -9.34 -4.62
N ALA A 26 7.44 -10.21 -4.62
CA ALA A 26 7.24 -11.65 -4.70
C ALA A 26 6.50 -12.20 -3.46
N ILE A 27 6.89 -11.75 -2.25
CA ILE A 27 6.24 -12.11 -0.99
C ILE A 27 4.77 -11.66 -0.98
N ALA A 28 4.45 -10.50 -1.54
CA ALA A 28 3.08 -10.01 -1.64
C ALA A 28 2.14 -10.92 -2.45
N GLY A 29 2.69 -11.80 -3.28
CA GLY A 29 1.94 -12.82 -4.03
C GLY A 29 1.63 -14.11 -3.25
N LEU A 30 2.19 -14.28 -2.05
CA LEU A 30 2.02 -15.47 -1.22
C LEU A 30 0.71 -15.48 -0.44
N GLY A 31 0.37 -16.63 0.14
CA GLY A 31 -0.72 -16.76 1.10
C GLY A 31 -0.48 -15.93 2.36
N LYS A 32 -1.55 -15.64 3.11
CA LYS A 32 -1.51 -14.73 4.28
C LYS A 32 -0.47 -15.15 5.31
N GLU A 33 -0.43 -16.43 5.68
CA GLU A 33 0.46 -16.93 6.74
C GLU A 33 1.93 -16.81 6.33
N GLU A 34 2.27 -17.27 5.12
CA GLU A 34 3.62 -17.21 4.58
C GLU A 34 4.09 -15.75 4.41
N ARG A 35 3.20 -14.91 3.92
CA ARG A 35 3.49 -13.48 3.77
C ARG A 35 3.76 -12.80 5.11
N LEU A 36 2.93 -13.02 6.12
CA LEU A 36 3.15 -12.43 7.45
C LEU A 36 4.44 -12.93 8.09
N ALA A 37 4.79 -14.20 7.89
CA ALA A 37 6.03 -14.76 8.40
C ALA A 37 7.28 -14.12 7.76
N LEU A 38 7.23 -13.85 6.45
CA LEU A 38 8.38 -13.31 5.71
C LEU A 38 8.45 -11.78 5.75
N ASP A 39 7.31 -11.07 5.77
CA ASP A 39 7.27 -9.60 5.71
C ASP A 39 7.95 -8.95 6.93
N GLY A 40 7.77 -9.54 8.12
CA GLY A 40 8.46 -9.09 9.33
C GLY A 40 9.97 -9.20 9.22
N LEU A 41 10.45 -10.37 8.81
CA LEU A 41 11.89 -10.62 8.65
C LEU A 41 12.52 -9.74 7.56
N LEU A 42 11.81 -9.58 6.44
CA LEU A 42 12.29 -8.71 5.37
C LEU A 42 12.38 -7.25 5.83
N ARG A 43 11.41 -6.79 6.62
CA ARG A 43 11.44 -5.43 7.19
C ARG A 43 12.66 -5.22 8.07
N GLU A 44 12.98 -6.15 8.96
CA GLU A 44 14.18 -6.06 9.81
C GLU A 44 15.46 -5.93 8.98
N VAL A 45 15.57 -6.68 7.88
CA VAL A 45 16.73 -6.60 6.97
C VAL A 45 16.79 -5.22 6.30
N VAL A 46 15.67 -4.70 5.81
CA VAL A 46 15.59 -3.38 5.17
C VAL A 46 15.91 -2.28 6.19
N ASP A 47 15.36 -2.35 7.39
CA ASP A 47 15.63 -1.37 8.46
C ASP A 47 17.11 -1.38 8.83
N THR A 48 17.74 -2.56 8.98
CA THR A 48 19.18 -2.68 9.23
C THR A 48 20.02 -2.08 8.10
N LEU A 49 19.62 -2.34 6.84
CA LEU A 49 20.31 -1.77 5.67
C LEU A 49 20.29 -0.24 5.67
N HIS A 50 19.13 0.36 5.95
CA HIS A 50 18.95 1.81 5.90
C HIS A 50 19.43 2.51 7.18
N LEU A 51 19.03 2.03 8.36
CA LEU A 51 19.24 2.73 9.63
C LEU A 51 20.62 2.45 10.23
N ASP A 52 21.23 1.32 9.92
CA ASP A 52 22.54 0.96 10.46
C ASP A 52 23.66 1.10 9.41
N LEU A 53 23.53 0.46 8.25
CA LEU A 53 24.63 0.38 7.29
C LEU A 53 24.77 1.63 6.42
N LEU A 54 23.67 2.09 5.80
CA LEU A 54 23.71 3.30 4.96
C LEU A 54 23.90 4.55 5.83
N ALA A 55 23.25 4.63 6.99
CA ALA A 55 23.40 5.75 7.90
C ALA A 55 24.86 5.97 8.31
N GLN A 56 25.64 4.90 8.59
CA GLN A 56 27.07 5.04 8.91
C GLN A 56 27.90 5.64 7.75
N ILE A 57 27.49 5.39 6.50
CA ILE A 57 28.15 5.98 5.33
C ILE A 57 27.79 7.47 5.25
N TYR A 58 26.53 7.81 5.43
CA TYR A 58 26.02 9.19 5.33
C TYR A 58 26.51 10.07 6.47
N ASP A 59 26.70 9.51 7.68
CA ASP A 59 27.33 10.22 8.80
C ASP A 59 28.78 10.64 8.49
N GLN A 60 29.52 9.80 7.74
CA GLN A 60 30.90 10.11 7.35
C GLN A 60 30.99 10.93 6.05
N TYR A 61 30.03 10.76 5.16
CA TYR A 61 29.97 11.37 3.83
C TYR A 61 28.54 11.85 3.53
N PRO A 62 28.07 12.96 4.14
CA PRO A 62 26.71 13.46 3.95
C PRO A 62 26.35 13.80 2.51
N ASP A 63 27.37 14.09 1.67
CA ASP A 63 27.19 14.37 0.24
C ASP A 63 26.80 13.11 -0.59
N LEU A 64 26.88 11.93 -0.01
CA LEU A 64 26.43 10.68 -0.62
C LEU A 64 24.98 10.35 -0.28
N GLU A 65 24.41 11.00 0.73
CA GLU A 65 23.00 10.81 1.04
C GLU A 65 22.14 11.32 -0.12
N PRO A 66 21.24 10.49 -0.67
CA PRO A 66 20.32 10.97 -1.69
C PRO A 66 19.54 12.16 -1.12
N PRO A 67 19.27 13.20 -1.95
CA PRO A 67 18.42 14.27 -1.49
C PRO A 67 17.10 13.65 -1.00
N PRO A 68 16.54 14.17 0.12
CA PRO A 68 15.22 13.72 0.55
C PRO A 68 14.31 13.80 -0.66
N LEU A 69 13.60 12.72 -0.93
CA LEU A 69 12.59 12.74 -1.98
C LEU A 69 11.65 13.90 -1.61
N ASP A 70 11.72 15.00 -2.36
CA ASP A 70 10.86 16.18 -2.20
C ASP A 70 9.36 15.85 -2.45
N GLU A 71 9.10 14.65 -2.86
CA GLU A 71 7.79 14.05 -2.78
C GLU A 71 7.66 13.39 -1.39
N GLU A 72 7.20 14.14 -0.39
CA GLU A 72 6.29 13.54 0.57
C GLU A 72 5.26 12.81 -0.28
N ILE A 73 5.43 11.48 -0.40
CA ILE A 73 4.39 10.64 -1.00
C ILE A 73 3.17 10.94 -0.14
N PRO A 74 2.18 11.69 -0.66
CA PRO A 74 1.09 12.14 0.19
C PRO A 74 0.54 10.88 0.84
N THR A 75 0.52 10.87 2.17
CA THR A 75 -0.16 9.81 2.91
C THR A 75 -1.61 9.95 2.50
N ILE A 76 -2.00 9.23 1.43
CA ILE A 76 -3.36 9.24 0.95
C ILE A 76 -4.15 8.50 2.02
N SER A 77 -4.63 9.25 2.98
CA SER A 77 -5.52 8.78 4.04
C SER A 77 -6.80 9.60 3.97
N SER A 78 -7.94 8.93 3.98
CA SER A 78 -9.22 9.59 4.15
C SER A 78 -9.65 9.54 5.61
N SER A 79 -10.19 10.63 6.12
CA SER A 79 -10.91 10.69 7.39
C SER A 79 -12.41 10.50 7.20
N LEU A 80 -12.87 10.38 5.94
CA LEU A 80 -14.29 10.22 5.62
C LEU A 80 -14.83 8.90 6.19
N THR A 81 -15.94 8.99 6.91
CA THR A 81 -16.67 7.83 7.41
C THR A 81 -17.94 7.60 6.59
N TRP A 82 -18.40 6.36 6.53
CA TRP A 82 -19.53 6.01 5.64
C TRP A 82 -20.84 6.72 5.98
N ASP A 83 -21.08 7.04 7.24
CA ASP A 83 -22.23 7.82 7.69
C ASP A 83 -22.26 9.26 7.14
N GLN A 84 -21.12 9.79 6.74
CA GLN A 84 -20.97 11.10 6.10
C GLN A 84 -21.16 11.05 4.59
N VAL A 85 -21.09 9.86 3.98
CA VAL A 85 -21.22 9.68 2.54
C VAL A 85 -22.66 9.86 2.10
N ARG A 86 -22.86 10.52 0.97
CA ARG A 86 -24.16 10.66 0.31
C ARG A 86 -24.06 10.09 -1.09
N LEU A 87 -24.60 8.89 -1.27
CA LEU A 87 -24.68 8.28 -2.59
C LEU A 87 -25.65 9.07 -3.50
N PRO A 88 -25.40 9.04 -4.82
CA PRO A 88 -26.37 9.57 -5.78
C PRO A 88 -27.74 8.91 -5.61
N PRO A 89 -28.86 9.62 -5.83
CA PRO A 89 -30.21 9.06 -5.64
C PRO A 89 -30.51 7.83 -6.50
N SER A 90 -29.75 7.63 -7.57
CA SER A 90 -29.87 6.50 -8.50
C SER A 90 -29.10 5.25 -8.06
N VAL A 91 -28.35 5.30 -6.94
CA VAL A 91 -27.47 4.21 -6.51
C VAL A 91 -27.78 3.86 -5.06
N THR A 92 -28.13 2.61 -4.83
CA THR A 92 -28.25 2.08 -3.48
C THR A 92 -26.89 1.58 -2.96
N GLU A 93 -26.78 1.41 -1.64
CA GLU A 93 -25.59 0.77 -1.05
C GLU A 93 -25.35 -0.63 -1.64
N ALA A 94 -26.42 -1.38 -1.89
CA ALA A 94 -26.33 -2.72 -2.47
C ALA A 94 -25.78 -2.70 -3.90
N ASP A 95 -26.16 -1.71 -4.70
CA ASP A 95 -25.63 -1.54 -6.06
C ASP A 95 -24.13 -1.22 -6.00
N PHE A 96 -23.74 -0.33 -5.10
CA PHE A 96 -22.34 0.04 -4.91
C PHE A 96 -21.50 -1.13 -4.38
N ASP A 97 -22.02 -1.89 -3.42
CA ASP A 97 -21.39 -3.13 -2.95
C ASP A 97 -21.19 -4.13 -4.10
N GLY A 98 -22.20 -4.27 -4.96
CA GLY A 98 -22.10 -5.13 -6.15
C GLY A 98 -20.94 -4.74 -7.06
N ILE A 99 -20.70 -3.45 -7.27
CA ILE A 99 -19.56 -2.95 -8.04
C ILE A 99 -18.25 -3.36 -7.34
N ILE A 100 -18.12 -3.11 -6.04
CA ILE A 100 -16.93 -3.45 -5.26
C ILE A 100 -16.64 -4.96 -5.32
N PHE A 101 -17.64 -5.79 -5.02
CA PHE A 101 -17.50 -7.26 -5.03
C PHE A 101 -17.13 -7.82 -6.40
N SER A 102 -17.58 -7.21 -7.48
CA SER A 102 -17.25 -7.64 -8.84
C SER A 102 -15.76 -7.47 -9.19
N LEU A 103 -15.05 -6.62 -8.46
CA LEU A 103 -13.64 -6.28 -8.71
C LEU A 103 -12.68 -6.86 -7.66
N LEU A 104 -13.21 -7.24 -6.50
CA LEU A 104 -12.45 -7.95 -5.48
C LEU A 104 -12.15 -9.38 -5.93
N LYS A 105 -11.00 -9.88 -5.49
CA LYS A 105 -10.55 -11.25 -5.77
C LYS A 105 -10.33 -12.00 -4.45
N PRO A 106 -10.38 -13.35 -4.44
CA PRO A 106 -10.03 -14.13 -3.26
C PRO A 106 -8.59 -13.96 -2.81
N ARG A 107 -7.69 -13.55 -3.72
CA ARG A 107 -6.29 -13.20 -3.40
C ARG A 107 -6.17 -11.79 -2.86
N TRP A 108 -5.19 -11.56 -2.02
CA TRP A 108 -4.87 -10.23 -1.51
C TRP A 108 -4.54 -9.25 -2.64
N GLN A 109 -5.12 -8.07 -2.57
CA GLN A 109 -4.92 -6.95 -3.49
C GLN A 109 -4.58 -5.71 -2.65
N LYS A 110 -3.68 -4.87 -3.14
CA LYS A 110 -3.46 -3.54 -2.53
C LYS A 110 -4.77 -2.75 -2.59
N THR A 111 -5.16 -2.17 -1.47
CA THR A 111 -6.40 -1.36 -1.40
C THR A 111 -6.39 -0.25 -2.45
N ALA A 112 -5.24 0.41 -2.67
CA ALA A 112 -5.08 1.41 -3.71
C ALA A 112 -5.43 0.89 -5.12
N MET A 113 -5.07 -0.35 -5.45
CA MET A 113 -5.42 -0.96 -6.72
C MET A 113 -6.94 -1.17 -6.85
N VAL A 114 -7.56 -1.65 -5.78
CA VAL A 114 -9.03 -1.85 -5.76
C VAL A 114 -9.75 -0.51 -5.90
N VAL A 115 -9.31 0.53 -5.19
CA VAL A 115 -9.86 1.88 -5.30
C VAL A 115 -9.82 2.38 -6.75
N ILE A 116 -8.67 2.27 -7.42
CA ILE A 116 -8.53 2.67 -8.83
C ILE A 116 -9.50 1.90 -9.75
N LEU A 117 -9.63 0.59 -9.55
CA LEU A 117 -10.52 -0.24 -10.37
C LEU A 117 -12.00 0.12 -10.15
N VAL A 118 -12.39 0.34 -8.89
CA VAL A 118 -13.78 0.73 -8.54
C VAL A 118 -14.07 2.13 -9.06
N ALA A 119 -13.17 3.10 -8.87
CA ALA A 119 -13.33 4.46 -9.38
C ALA A 119 -13.50 4.47 -10.91
N LYS A 120 -12.64 3.72 -11.62
CA LYS A 120 -12.77 3.56 -13.07
C LYS A 120 -14.14 2.99 -13.45
N ARG A 121 -14.62 1.97 -12.74
CA ARG A 121 -15.94 1.38 -13.00
C ARG A 121 -17.07 2.35 -12.72
N CYS A 122 -16.97 3.14 -11.66
CA CYS A 122 -17.92 4.21 -11.38
C CYS A 122 -17.95 5.26 -12.50
N GLN A 123 -16.79 5.67 -13.02
CA GLN A 123 -16.71 6.58 -14.17
C GLN A 123 -17.37 6.01 -15.44
N GLU A 124 -17.14 4.73 -15.74
CA GLU A 124 -17.80 4.05 -16.89
C GLU A 124 -19.32 4.02 -16.75
N LEU A 125 -19.84 3.97 -15.53
CA LEU A 125 -21.26 3.99 -15.20
C LEU A 125 -21.81 5.41 -14.99
N ALA A 126 -20.99 6.44 -15.20
CA ALA A 126 -21.32 7.85 -14.96
C ALA A 126 -21.79 8.14 -13.52
N LEU A 127 -21.23 7.41 -12.54
CA LEU A 127 -21.50 7.58 -11.12
C LEU A 127 -20.49 8.57 -10.51
N PRO A 128 -20.92 9.66 -9.88
CA PRO A 128 -20.04 10.64 -9.24
C PRO A 128 -19.62 10.14 -7.84
N ILE A 129 -18.85 9.05 -7.79
CA ILE A 129 -18.31 8.44 -6.56
C ILE A 129 -16.79 8.51 -6.66
N GLY A 130 -16.17 9.15 -5.69
CA GLY A 130 -14.71 9.35 -5.64
C GLY A 130 -14.00 8.30 -4.79
N ASP A 131 -12.69 8.46 -4.70
CA ASP A 131 -11.80 7.52 -4.02
C ASP A 131 -12.09 7.43 -2.51
N GLU A 132 -12.46 8.56 -1.88
CA GLU A 132 -12.71 8.62 -0.44
C GLU A 132 -13.99 7.87 -0.04
N GLU A 133 -15.06 7.99 -0.86
CA GLU A 133 -16.28 7.24 -0.65
C GLU A 133 -16.07 5.74 -0.83
N ILE A 134 -15.25 5.35 -1.82
CA ILE A 134 -14.89 3.95 -2.06
C ILE A 134 -14.18 3.37 -0.83
N VAL A 135 -13.21 4.09 -0.30
CA VAL A 135 -12.42 3.65 0.85
C VAL A 135 -13.27 3.58 2.12
N ALA A 136 -14.14 4.57 2.35
CA ALA A 136 -15.08 4.55 3.46
C ALA A 136 -16.00 3.32 3.40
N ARG A 137 -16.43 2.93 2.19
CA ARG A 137 -17.26 1.71 2.02
C ARG A 137 -16.46 0.44 2.24
N LEU A 138 -15.25 0.35 1.69
CA LEU A 138 -14.36 -0.80 1.92
C LEU A 138 -14.11 -1.03 3.41
N GLN A 139 -13.91 0.04 4.19
CA GLN A 139 -13.74 -0.08 5.65
C GLN A 139 -14.97 -0.68 6.31
N VAL A 140 -16.19 -0.20 5.99
CA VAL A 140 -17.44 -0.74 6.54
C VAL A 140 -17.63 -2.20 6.15
N LEU A 141 -17.34 -2.57 4.91
CA LEU A 141 -17.42 -3.96 4.47
C LEU A 141 -16.45 -4.88 5.21
N SER A 142 -15.26 -4.38 5.53
CA SER A 142 -14.28 -5.09 6.35
C SER A 142 -14.72 -5.19 7.81
N ASP A 143 -15.20 -4.10 8.41
CA ASP A 143 -15.66 -4.07 9.80
C ASP A 143 -16.90 -4.97 10.02
N SER A 144 -17.74 -5.09 8.99
CA SER A 144 -18.91 -5.99 8.99
C SER A 144 -18.60 -7.44 8.57
N ASP A 145 -17.31 -7.79 8.42
CA ASP A 145 -16.83 -9.13 8.07
C ASP A 145 -17.33 -9.66 6.71
N ARG A 146 -17.68 -8.76 5.80
CA ARG A 146 -18.11 -9.11 4.43
C ARG A 146 -16.94 -9.25 3.45
N ILE A 147 -15.80 -8.61 3.76
CA ILE A 147 -14.52 -8.75 3.08
C ILE A 147 -13.42 -8.87 4.11
N GLU A 148 -12.24 -9.33 3.72
CA GLU A 148 -11.07 -9.34 4.60
C GLU A 148 -10.16 -8.15 4.28
N GLY A 149 -9.77 -7.40 5.33
CA GLY A 149 -8.84 -6.28 5.26
C GLY A 149 -7.61 -6.50 6.13
N ILE A 150 -6.46 -5.98 5.71
CA ILE A 150 -5.24 -5.88 6.51
C ILE A 150 -4.83 -4.41 6.59
N GLY A 151 -4.69 -3.93 7.82
CA GLY A 151 -4.42 -2.52 8.09
C GLY A 151 -5.68 -1.66 8.02
N ASP A 152 -5.51 -0.36 8.21
CA ASP A 152 -6.59 0.62 8.04
C ASP A 152 -6.81 0.84 6.53
N LEU A 153 -7.95 0.42 6.00
CA LEU A 153 -8.25 0.50 4.57
C LEU A 153 -8.34 1.96 4.10
N ARG A 154 -8.59 2.91 5.01
CA ARG A 154 -8.56 4.35 4.72
C ARG A 154 -7.15 4.86 4.42
N LYS A 155 -6.11 4.10 4.79
CA LYS A 155 -4.71 4.30 4.39
C LYS A 155 -4.38 3.36 3.24
N TRP A 156 -5.03 3.54 2.11
CA TRP A 156 -5.09 2.54 1.04
C TRP A 156 -3.76 2.18 0.36
N ARG A 157 -2.70 2.97 0.55
CA ARG A 157 -1.35 2.60 0.11
C ARG A 157 -0.68 1.57 1.03
N HIS A 158 -1.10 1.52 2.31
CA HIS A 158 -0.50 0.69 3.34
C HIS A 158 -1.41 -0.44 3.82
N SER A 159 -2.49 -0.69 3.09
CA SER A 159 -3.47 -1.71 3.41
C SER A 159 -3.74 -2.63 2.23
N GLU A 160 -4.34 -3.76 2.52
CA GLU A 160 -4.70 -4.77 1.55
C GLU A 160 -6.09 -5.31 1.85
N VAL A 161 -6.75 -5.79 0.80
CA VAL A 161 -8.11 -6.28 0.87
C VAL A 161 -8.30 -7.48 -0.04
N ARG A 162 -9.16 -8.41 0.34
CA ARG A 162 -9.61 -9.51 -0.50
C ARG A 162 -11.08 -9.85 -0.29
N LEU A 163 -11.65 -10.55 -1.27
CA LEU A 163 -12.94 -11.18 -1.08
C LEU A 163 -12.80 -12.30 -0.03
N LYS A 164 -13.76 -12.36 0.88
CA LYS A 164 -13.85 -13.45 1.86
C LYS A 164 -14.34 -14.71 1.17
N ASP A 165 -13.68 -15.84 1.44
CA ASP A 165 -14.08 -17.16 0.95
C ASP A 165 -15.41 -17.63 1.56
#